data_3749020536382051140a3c5bcc3c2174
#
_entry.id   3749020536382051140a3c5bcc3c2174
#
_cell.length_a   1.000
_cell.length_b   1.000
_cell.length_c   1.000
_cell.angle_alpha   90.00
_cell.angle_beta   90.00
_cell.angle_gamma   90.00
#
_symmetry.space_group_name_H-M   'P 1'
#
loop_
_entity.id
_entity.type
_entity.pdbx_description
1 polymer ?
#
loop_
_entity_poly.entity_id
_entity_poly.type
_entity_poly.pdbx_seq_one_letter_code
_entity_poly.pdbx_strand_id
1 'polypeptide(L)' 'LSKNASNIILFHNHPTGNPTPSVSDINQTRLLTNACKTMEMQLLDHIIIGAGSYYSFSDEVTTKFKTE' A
#
# COMPACT_ATOMS: atom_id res chain seq x y z
N LEU A 1 -4.23 -23.66 -6.24
CA LEU A 1 -3.39 -22.62 -5.68
C LEU A 1 -1.94 -23.03 -5.62
N SER A 2 -1.09 -22.12 -5.97
CA SER A 2 0.34 -22.36 -5.87
C SER A 2 0.78 -22.28 -4.42
N LYS A 3 1.56 -23.27 -4.00
CA LYS A 3 2.16 -23.24 -2.67
C LYS A 3 3.22 -22.14 -2.57
N ASN A 4 3.69 -21.66 -3.72
CA ASN A 4 4.76 -20.69 -3.80
C ASN A 4 4.24 -19.30 -4.14
N ALA A 5 2.95 -19.05 -3.90
CA ALA A 5 2.39 -17.73 -4.15
C ALA A 5 3.15 -16.69 -3.35
N SER A 6 3.56 -15.62 -4.02
CA SER A 6 4.32 -14.55 -3.39
C SER A 6 3.39 -13.54 -2.75
N ASN A 7 3.85 -12.98 -1.65
CA ASN A 7 3.17 -11.88 -0.98
C ASN A 7 3.95 -10.60 -1.23
N ILE A 8 3.24 -9.54 -1.54
CA ILE A 8 3.85 -8.25 -1.91
C ILE A 8 3.30 -7.16 -1.01
N ILE A 9 4.18 -6.26 -0.58
CA ILE A 9 3.79 -5.02 0.05
C ILE A 9 4.38 -3.90 -0.80
N LEU A 10 3.54 -2.95 -1.18
CA LEU A 10 3.96 -1.80 -1.97
C LEU A 10 4.17 -0.60 -1.06
N PHE A 11 5.28 0.10 -1.25
CA PHE A 11 5.57 1.33 -0.51
C PHE A 11 5.64 2.49 -1.50
N HIS A 12 5.15 3.64 -1.07
CA HIS A 12 5.03 4.82 -1.92
C HIS A 12 5.26 6.07 -1.07
N ASN A 13 6.19 6.92 -1.47
CA ASN A 13 6.44 8.19 -0.78
C ASN A 13 5.62 9.30 -1.43
N HIS A 14 4.99 10.14 -0.59
CA HIS A 14 4.35 11.36 -1.06
C HIS A 14 5.29 12.54 -0.81
N PRO A 15 5.77 13.23 -1.86
CA PRO A 15 6.71 14.34 -1.70
C PRO A 15 6.17 15.47 -0.83
N THR A 16 4.85 15.63 -0.78
CA THR A 16 4.23 16.68 0.05
C THR A 16 4.32 16.38 1.53
N GLY A 17 4.61 15.13 1.90
CA GLY A 17 4.65 14.71 3.29
C GLY A 17 3.30 14.29 3.84
N ASN A 18 2.22 14.46 3.10
CA ASN A 18 0.88 14.04 3.51
C ASN A 18 0.61 12.64 2.99
N PRO A 19 0.38 11.64 3.86
CA PRO A 19 0.21 10.24 3.42
C PRO A 19 -1.19 9.93 2.92
N THR A 20 -2.11 10.90 2.93
CA THR A 20 -3.48 10.66 2.45
C THR A 20 -3.45 10.16 1.02
N PRO A 21 -4.13 9.03 0.71
CA PRO A 21 -4.12 8.50 -0.64
C PRO A 21 -4.84 9.42 -1.62
N SER A 22 -4.28 9.55 -2.81
CA SER A 22 -4.91 10.25 -3.92
C SER A 22 -5.82 9.28 -4.68
N VAL A 23 -6.65 9.83 -5.55
CA VAL A 23 -7.46 9.00 -6.45
C VAL A 23 -6.57 8.10 -7.29
N SER A 24 -5.43 8.63 -7.73
CA SER A 24 -4.46 7.87 -8.50
C SER A 24 -3.91 6.69 -7.70
N ASP A 25 -3.61 6.91 -6.42
CA ASP A 25 -3.12 5.84 -5.55
C ASP A 25 -4.14 4.73 -5.40
N ILE A 26 -5.40 5.11 -5.22
CA ILE A 26 -6.50 4.15 -5.06
C ILE A 26 -6.65 3.31 -6.33
N ASN A 27 -6.61 3.97 -7.49
CA ASN A 27 -6.72 3.27 -8.77
C ASN A 27 -5.54 2.34 -8.99
N GLN A 28 -4.33 2.79 -8.65
CA GLN A 28 -3.12 1.97 -8.77
C GLN A 28 -3.21 0.72 -7.91
N THR A 29 -3.70 0.88 -6.69
CA THR A 29 -3.87 -0.25 -5.76
C THR A 29 -4.84 -1.26 -6.33
N ARG A 30 -5.95 -0.78 -6.91
CA ARG A 30 -6.93 -1.67 -7.52
C ARG A 30 -6.34 -2.45 -8.69
N LEU A 31 -5.63 -1.76 -9.57
CA LEU A 31 -5.01 -2.39 -10.73
C LEU A 31 -3.97 -3.43 -10.31
N LEU A 32 -3.16 -3.07 -9.32
CA LEU A 32 -2.12 -3.98 -8.84
C LEU A 32 -2.72 -5.21 -8.16
N THR A 33 -3.77 -5.02 -7.38
CA THR A 33 -4.47 -6.13 -6.74
C THR A 33 -4.98 -7.12 -7.78
N ASN A 34 -5.57 -6.61 -8.87
CA ASN A 34 -6.08 -7.47 -9.92
C ASN A 34 -4.95 -8.18 -10.67
N ALA A 35 -3.84 -7.48 -10.91
CA ALA A 35 -2.68 -8.08 -11.57
C ALA A 35 -2.08 -9.19 -10.71
N CYS A 36 -2.01 -8.97 -9.40
CA CYS A 36 -1.50 -9.98 -8.48
C CYS A 36 -2.34 -11.25 -8.51
N LYS A 37 -3.66 -11.10 -8.56
CA LYS A 37 -4.55 -12.27 -8.64
C LYS A 37 -4.26 -13.10 -9.88
N THR A 38 -4.03 -12.44 -11.00
CA THR A 38 -3.73 -13.12 -12.26
C THR A 38 -2.44 -13.91 -12.16
N MET A 39 -1.46 -13.42 -11.42
CA MET A 39 -0.15 -14.04 -11.26
C MET A 39 -0.05 -14.95 -10.04
N GLU A 40 -1.17 -15.27 -9.40
CA GLU A 40 -1.21 -16.05 -8.17
C GLU A 40 -0.34 -15.44 -7.06
N MET A 41 -0.37 -14.11 -6.99
CA MET A 41 0.32 -13.37 -5.95
C MET A 41 -0.72 -12.67 -5.09
N GLN A 42 -0.29 -12.19 -3.93
CA GLN A 42 -1.18 -11.47 -3.04
C GLN A 42 -0.57 -10.13 -2.67
N LEU A 43 -1.32 -9.06 -2.91
CA LEU A 43 -0.94 -7.75 -2.40
C LEU A 43 -1.45 -7.65 -0.97
N LEU A 44 -0.53 -7.68 -0.02
CA LEU A 44 -0.89 -7.64 1.40
C LEU A 44 -1.25 -6.23 1.83
N ASP A 45 -0.54 -5.24 1.33
CA ASP A 45 -0.79 -3.85 1.69
C ASP A 45 -0.14 -2.91 0.70
N HIS A 46 -0.60 -1.68 0.71
CA HIS A 46 0.01 -0.56 0.03
C HIS A 46 0.18 0.52 1.08
N ILE A 47 1.43 0.87 1.37
CA ILE A 47 1.76 1.82 2.43
C ILE A 47 2.21 3.12 1.79
N ILE A 48 1.55 4.22 2.12
CA ILE A 48 1.96 5.55 1.67
C ILE A 48 2.68 6.23 2.82
N ILE A 49 3.90 6.64 2.59
CA ILE A 49 4.75 7.23 3.63
C ILE A 49 4.76 8.74 3.47
N GLY A 50 4.39 9.43 4.54
CA GLY A 50 4.47 10.88 4.62
C GLY A 50 5.64 11.32 5.47
N ALA A 51 5.60 12.58 5.93
CA ALA A 51 6.70 13.14 6.69
C ALA A 51 6.78 12.62 8.13
N GLY A 52 5.63 12.39 8.75
CA GLY A 52 5.60 11.92 10.14
C GLY A 52 4.56 10.85 10.39
N SER A 53 4.01 10.29 9.32
CA SER A 53 2.95 9.29 9.41
C SER A 53 2.89 8.48 8.13
N TYR A 54 2.14 7.40 8.17
CA TYR A 54 1.92 6.58 7.00
C TYR A 54 0.47 6.15 6.93
N TYR A 55 0.01 5.83 5.72
CA TYR A 55 -1.33 5.33 5.50
C TYR A 55 -1.25 3.88 5.03
N SER A 56 -2.07 3.01 5.61
CA SER A 56 -2.18 1.61 5.19
C SER A 56 -3.51 1.39 4.49
N PHE A 57 -3.47 0.90 3.25
CA PHE A 57 -4.69 0.58 2.53
C PHE A 57 -5.42 -0.62 3.14
N SER A 58 -4.66 -1.55 3.72
CA SER A 58 -5.27 -2.72 4.35
C SER A 58 -6.08 -2.33 5.57
N ASP A 59 -5.53 -1.43 6.39
CA ASP A 59 -6.18 -0.98 7.63
C ASP A 59 -7.09 0.22 7.37
N GLU A 60 -6.90 0.91 6.26
CA GLU A 60 -7.66 2.12 5.90
C GLU A 60 -7.52 3.19 6.97
N VAL A 61 -6.30 3.36 7.48
CA VAL A 61 -6.04 4.31 8.55
C VAL A 61 -4.64 4.91 8.42
N THR A 62 -4.52 6.16 8.84
CA THR A 62 -3.24 6.84 8.95
C THR A 62 -2.70 6.70 10.35
N THR A 63 -1.44 6.30 10.46
CA THR A 63 -0.77 6.09 11.73
C THR A 63 0.46 6.98 11.81
N LYS A 64 0.60 7.69 12.92
CA LYS A 64 1.78 8.50 13.15
C LYS A 64 2.96 7.63 13.52
N PHE A 65 4.15 8.00 13.01
CA PHE A 65 5.36 7.33 13.45
C PHE A 65 5.59 7.67 14.92
N LYS A 66 6.08 6.69 15.65
CA LYS A 66 6.43 6.91 17.06
C LYS A 66 7.69 7.75 17.15
N THR A 67 7.69 8.69 18.08
CA THR A 67 8.87 9.48 18.40
C THR A 67 9.24 9.27 19.85
N GLU A 68 10.51 9.35 20.12
CA GLU A 68 11.02 9.21 21.48
C GLU A 68 10.90 10.48 22.28
#